data_7a0cccab332e340f0b0815499bd67456
#
_entry.id   7a0cccab332e340f0b0815499bd67456
#
_cell.length_a   1.000
_cell.length_b   1.000
_cell.length_c   1.000
_cell.angle_alpha   90.00
_cell.angle_beta   90.00
_cell.angle_gamma   90.00
#
_symmetry.space_group_name_H-M   'P 1'
#
loop_
_entity.id
_entity.type
_entity.pdbx_description
1 polymer ?
#
loop_
_entity_poly.entity_id
_entity_poly.type
_entity_poly.pdbx_seq_one_letter_code
_entity_poly.pdbx_strand_id
1 'polypeptide(L)'
;SLVTFDNIVNNSSEFEASRDDGECAARYITKSIKLSSAADQINIYADAMRPDDSTSIEVYAKFKSLNSDNSFGSFGWTKIEPKNGTKVPVSTNFEFGEVQFEGSTTEEFDQVAVKVLFKSSNKAFVPEIKNLRVIASL
;
A
#
# COMPACT_ATOMS: atom_id res chain seq x y z
N SER A 1 7.87 -10.82 10.39
CA SER A 1 6.49 -11.32 10.52
C SER A 1 5.76 -11.24 9.19
N LEU A 2 4.99 -12.26 8.88
CA LEU A 2 4.09 -12.27 7.73
C LEU A 2 2.69 -11.86 8.22
N VAL A 3 2.11 -10.90 7.53
CA VAL A 3 0.74 -10.46 7.81
C VAL A 3 -0.07 -10.55 6.53
N THR A 4 -1.24 -11.17 6.60
CA THR A 4 -2.18 -11.28 5.50
C THR A 4 -3.43 -10.46 5.85
N PHE A 5 -3.82 -9.58 4.94
CA PHE A 5 -4.98 -8.72 5.14
C PHE A 5 -6.17 -9.29 4.36
N ASP A 6 -7.14 -9.83 5.09
CA ASP A 6 -8.37 -10.36 4.49
C ASP A 6 -9.44 -9.28 4.37
N ASN A 7 -9.36 -8.27 5.22
CA ASN A 7 -10.34 -7.19 5.28
C ASN A 7 -9.66 -5.86 4.98
N ILE A 8 -9.92 -5.34 3.81
CA ILE A 8 -9.47 -4.01 3.41
C ILE A 8 -10.63 -3.05 3.62
N VAL A 9 -10.37 -1.99 4.39
CA VAL A 9 -11.40 -1.00 4.73
C VAL A 9 -11.27 0.19 3.80
N ASN A 10 -12.37 0.52 3.10
CA ASN A 10 -12.44 1.75 2.32
C ASN A 10 -12.70 2.90 3.29
N ASN A 11 -11.74 3.81 3.40
CA ASN A 11 -11.81 4.93 4.33
C ASN A 11 -11.82 6.26 3.56
N SER A 12 -12.93 6.98 3.66
CA SER A 12 -13.11 8.25 2.96
C SER A 12 -12.57 9.46 3.72
N SER A 13 -12.11 9.30 4.96
CA SER A 13 -11.65 10.41 5.79
C SER A 13 -10.19 10.79 5.58
N GLU A 14 -9.39 9.92 4.96
CA GLU A 14 -7.97 10.19 4.71
C GLU A 14 -7.78 11.08 3.49
N PHE A 15 -6.83 12.00 3.59
CA PHE A 15 -6.43 12.82 2.45
C PHE A 15 -5.43 12.09 1.58
N GLU A 16 -5.59 12.23 0.28
CA GLU A 16 -4.68 11.64 -0.68
C GLU A 16 -3.75 12.67 -1.27
N ALA A 17 -2.49 12.29 -1.51
CA ALA A 17 -1.51 13.19 -2.07
C ALA A 17 -1.90 13.68 -3.47
N SER A 18 -2.72 12.92 -4.16
CA SER A 18 -3.14 13.22 -5.52
C SER A 18 -4.55 13.77 -5.63
N ARG A 19 -5.17 14.17 -4.55
CA ARG A 19 -6.54 14.67 -4.60
C ARG A 19 -6.72 15.87 -5.53
N ASP A 20 -5.64 16.64 -5.71
CA ASP A 20 -5.69 17.84 -6.53
C ASP A 20 -5.86 17.53 -8.02
N ASP A 21 -5.40 16.36 -8.47
CA ASP A 21 -5.57 15.94 -9.85
C ASP A 21 -6.84 15.10 -10.07
N GLY A 22 -7.53 14.75 -9.00
CA GLY A 22 -8.82 14.09 -9.08
C GLY A 22 -8.82 12.68 -9.65
N GLU A 23 -7.66 12.03 -9.71
CA GLU A 23 -7.52 10.73 -10.36
C GLU A 23 -7.73 9.54 -9.45
N CYS A 24 -7.89 9.76 -8.14
CA CYS A 24 -8.07 8.64 -7.21
C CYS A 24 -9.47 8.06 -7.36
N ALA A 25 -9.57 6.87 -7.96
CA ALA A 25 -10.83 6.18 -8.18
C ALA A 25 -11.32 5.44 -6.93
N ALA A 26 -10.38 4.93 -6.13
CA ALA A 26 -10.69 4.21 -4.90
C ALA A 26 -9.46 4.15 -4.02
N ARG A 27 -9.68 3.93 -2.73
CA ARG A 27 -8.59 3.66 -1.79
C ARG A 27 -9.04 2.65 -0.76
N TYR A 28 -8.07 1.89 -0.30
CA TYR A 28 -8.28 0.88 0.73
C TYR A 28 -7.21 1.04 1.79
N ILE A 29 -7.65 1.09 3.05
CA ILE A 29 -6.75 1.24 4.19
C ILE A 29 -6.96 0.04 5.09
N THR A 30 -5.89 -0.71 5.36
CA THR A 30 -5.96 -1.84 6.27
C THR A 30 -6.06 -1.36 7.72
N LYS A 31 -6.54 -2.23 8.58
CA LYS A 31 -6.42 -2.00 10.02
C LYS A 31 -4.94 -2.03 10.39
N SER A 32 -4.57 -1.30 11.44
CA SER A 32 -3.21 -1.38 11.94
C SER A 32 -2.97 -2.74 12.58
N ILE A 33 -1.77 -3.27 12.35
CA ILE A 33 -1.36 -4.56 12.89
C ILE A 33 -0.17 -4.34 13.79
N LYS A 34 -0.23 -4.90 14.99
CA LYS A 34 0.92 -4.92 15.88
C LYS A 34 1.74 -6.17 15.60
N LEU A 35 3.02 -5.98 15.35
CA LEU A 35 3.92 -7.07 15.02
C LEU A 35 4.36 -7.82 16.27
N SER A 36 4.66 -9.11 16.13
CA SER A 36 5.19 -9.93 17.22
C SER A 36 6.64 -9.58 17.55
N SER A 37 7.36 -9.02 16.61
CA SER A 37 8.73 -8.53 16.82
C SER A 37 8.97 -7.29 15.99
N ALA A 38 9.91 -6.47 16.44
CA ALA A 38 10.24 -5.21 15.78
C ALA A 38 10.84 -5.45 14.39
N ALA A 39 10.65 -4.48 13.51
CA ALA A 39 11.12 -4.54 12.13
C ALA A 39 11.64 -3.17 11.70
N ASP A 40 12.44 -3.13 10.65
CA ASP A 40 12.85 -1.90 10.00
C ASP A 40 12.74 -1.98 8.48
N GLN A 41 12.26 -3.10 7.96
CA GLN A 41 12.01 -3.33 6.54
C GLN A 41 10.60 -3.85 6.33
N ILE A 42 10.02 -3.48 5.21
CA ILE A 42 8.70 -3.95 4.83
C ILE A 42 8.72 -4.39 3.36
N ASN A 43 8.12 -5.53 3.10
CA ASN A 43 7.87 -6.02 1.75
C ASN A 43 6.37 -6.28 1.62
N ILE A 44 5.78 -5.66 0.62
CA ILE A 44 4.35 -5.76 0.37
C ILE A 44 4.17 -6.48 -0.96
N TYR A 45 3.45 -7.59 -0.93
CA TYR A 45 3.15 -8.41 -2.11
C TYR A 45 1.68 -8.35 -2.40
N ALA A 46 1.34 -8.34 -3.66
CA ALA A 46 -0.04 -8.42 -4.08
C ALA A 46 -0.12 -8.95 -5.50
N ASP A 47 -1.27 -9.47 -5.87
CA ASP A 47 -1.61 -9.72 -7.24
C ASP A 47 -2.34 -8.50 -7.75
N ALA A 48 -1.82 -7.87 -8.78
CA ALA A 48 -2.33 -6.60 -9.28
C ALA A 48 -2.64 -6.69 -10.78
N MET A 49 -3.61 -5.90 -11.19
CA MET A 49 -4.01 -5.82 -12.59
C MET A 49 -4.26 -4.35 -12.94
N ARG A 50 -3.59 -3.89 -13.99
CA ARG A 50 -3.81 -2.58 -14.60
C ARG A 50 -4.32 -2.79 -16.01
N PRO A 51 -5.59 -2.45 -16.29
CA PRO A 51 -6.16 -2.75 -17.62
C PRO A 51 -5.65 -1.82 -18.72
N ASP A 52 -5.05 -0.69 -18.38
CA ASP A 52 -4.74 0.36 -19.34
C ASP A 52 -3.69 1.32 -18.74
N ASP A 53 -2.95 2.02 -19.59
CA ASP A 53 -1.94 2.99 -19.16
C ASP A 53 -2.50 4.17 -18.37
N SER A 54 -3.80 4.44 -18.49
CA SER A 54 -4.44 5.49 -17.72
C SER A 54 -4.63 5.16 -16.24
N THR A 55 -4.33 3.91 -15.84
CA THR A 55 -4.49 3.44 -14.48
C THR A 55 -3.14 3.35 -13.77
N SER A 56 -3.16 3.50 -12.44
CA SER A 56 -1.99 3.26 -11.62
C SER A 56 -2.39 2.77 -10.23
N ILE A 57 -1.44 2.11 -9.57
CA ILE A 57 -1.60 1.62 -8.21
C ILE A 57 -0.45 2.18 -7.40
N GLU A 58 -0.77 2.86 -6.30
CA GLU A 58 0.23 3.37 -5.36
C GLU A 58 0.01 2.73 -4.00
N VAL A 59 1.10 2.43 -3.32
CA VAL A 59 1.06 1.78 -2.01
C VAL A 59 1.76 2.68 -1.01
N TYR A 60 1.15 2.84 0.15
CA TYR A 60 1.68 3.62 1.26
C TYR A 60 1.63 2.78 2.52
N ALA A 61 2.54 3.05 3.44
CA ALA A 61 2.54 2.42 4.75
C ALA A 61 2.67 3.49 5.84
N LYS A 62 2.06 3.20 6.97
CA LYS A 62 2.18 4.01 8.18
C LYS A 62 2.84 3.14 9.24
N PHE A 63 3.91 3.66 9.85
CA PHE A 63 4.71 2.93 10.82
C PHE A 63 4.66 3.64 12.17
N LYS A 64 4.55 2.87 13.25
CA LYS A 64 4.73 3.41 14.58
C LYS A 64 6.10 3.00 15.10
N SER A 65 6.96 3.97 15.36
CA SER A 65 8.28 3.74 15.94
C SER A 65 8.17 3.18 17.36
N LEU A 66 9.03 2.22 17.71
CA LEU A 66 9.14 1.69 19.07
C LEU A 66 9.47 2.78 20.09
N ASN A 67 10.21 3.80 19.66
CA ASN A 67 10.71 4.84 20.54
C ASN A 67 9.73 5.98 20.75
N SER A 68 8.53 5.88 20.20
CA SER A 68 7.53 6.95 20.28
C SER A 68 6.34 6.52 21.16
N ASP A 69 5.93 7.44 22.04
CA ASP A 69 4.70 7.28 22.84
C ASP A 69 3.47 7.85 22.12
N ASN A 70 3.66 8.41 20.93
CA ASN A 70 2.56 8.97 20.17
C ASN A 70 1.61 7.89 19.68
N SER A 71 0.34 8.23 19.52
CA SER A 71 -0.65 7.30 19.00
C SER A 71 -0.36 6.97 17.55
N PHE A 72 -0.80 5.81 17.10
CA PHE A 72 -0.60 5.36 15.73
C PHE A 72 -1.16 6.36 14.72
N GLY A 73 -2.30 6.97 15.01
CA GLY A 73 -2.94 7.93 14.12
C GLY A 73 -2.16 9.22 13.90
N SER A 74 -1.18 9.54 14.77
CA SER A 74 -0.37 10.76 14.65
C SER A 74 0.76 10.62 13.62
N PHE A 75 1.05 9.39 13.16
CA PHE A 75 2.10 9.16 12.18
C PHE A 75 1.56 9.37 10.76
N GLY A 76 2.43 9.82 9.87
CA GLY A 76 2.06 10.04 8.47
C GLY A 76 2.20 8.79 7.62
N TRP A 77 1.65 8.85 6.42
CA TRP A 77 1.80 7.82 5.41
C TRP A 77 3.08 8.04 4.61
N THR A 78 3.82 6.96 4.37
CA THR A 78 5.03 6.98 3.54
C THR A 78 4.78 6.15 2.29
N LYS A 79 5.07 6.71 1.13
CA LYS A 79 4.92 5.98 -0.13
C LYS A 79 5.96 4.86 -0.20
N ILE A 80 5.50 3.68 -0.56
CA ILE A 80 6.36 2.49 -0.72
C ILE A 80 6.49 2.24 -2.22
N GLU A 81 7.73 2.24 -2.72
CA GLU A 81 7.98 2.12 -4.14
C GLU A 81 7.99 0.67 -4.60
N PRO A 82 7.63 0.41 -5.85
CA PRO A 82 7.80 -0.92 -6.43
C PRO A 82 9.27 -1.35 -6.37
N LYS A 83 9.49 -2.62 -6.10
CA LYS A 83 10.84 -3.18 -6.07
C LYS A 83 11.53 -2.92 -7.41
N ASN A 84 12.77 -2.45 -7.36
CA ASN A 84 13.58 -2.11 -8.53
C ASN A 84 12.98 -0.97 -9.39
N GLY A 85 12.09 -0.16 -8.82
CA GLY A 85 11.48 0.97 -9.53
C GLY A 85 10.55 0.58 -10.66
N THR A 86 10.16 -0.69 -10.74
CA THR A 86 9.33 -1.19 -11.83
C THR A 86 7.86 -0.91 -11.56
N LYS A 87 7.17 -0.29 -12.51
CA LYS A 87 5.72 -0.08 -12.41
C LYS A 87 4.98 -1.40 -12.54
N VAL A 88 3.79 -1.46 -11.94
CA VAL A 88 2.89 -2.58 -12.14
C VAL A 88 2.58 -2.69 -13.64
N PRO A 89 2.79 -3.87 -14.26
CA PRO A 89 2.57 -4.01 -15.71
C PRO A 89 1.09 -3.85 -16.09
N VAL A 90 0.87 -3.33 -17.29
CA VAL A 90 -0.46 -3.28 -17.88
C VAL A 90 -0.79 -4.65 -18.49
N SER A 91 -2.01 -5.13 -18.27
CA SER A 91 -2.52 -6.34 -18.92
C SER A 91 -3.84 -6.04 -19.61
N THR A 92 -3.82 -6.02 -20.94
CA THR A 92 -5.03 -5.79 -21.74
C THR A 92 -5.98 -6.97 -21.68
N ASN A 93 -5.53 -8.13 -21.20
CA ASN A 93 -6.35 -9.32 -21.01
C ASN A 93 -6.94 -9.41 -19.60
N PHE A 94 -6.76 -8.36 -18.78
CA PHE A 94 -7.25 -8.32 -17.39
C PHE A 94 -6.67 -9.43 -16.51
N GLU A 95 -5.42 -9.82 -16.77
CA GLU A 95 -4.74 -10.83 -15.99
C GLU A 95 -4.01 -10.18 -14.81
N PHE A 96 -4.05 -10.85 -13.66
CA PHE A 96 -3.32 -10.43 -12.47
C PHE A 96 -1.90 -10.96 -12.51
N GLY A 97 -0.96 -10.13 -12.09
CA GLY A 97 0.43 -10.52 -11.92
C GLY A 97 0.91 -10.15 -10.52
N GLU A 98 1.81 -10.95 -9.97
CA GLU A 98 2.38 -10.65 -8.67
C GLU A 98 3.30 -9.44 -8.76
N VAL A 99 3.14 -8.51 -7.81
CA VAL A 99 3.96 -7.33 -7.69
C VAL A 99 4.50 -7.23 -6.28
N GLN A 100 5.66 -6.59 -6.13
CA GLN A 100 6.30 -6.39 -4.85
C GLN A 100 6.68 -4.93 -4.68
N PHE A 101 6.38 -4.40 -3.49
CA PHE A 101 6.80 -3.07 -3.06
C PHE A 101 7.70 -3.26 -1.85
N GLU A 102 8.78 -2.51 -1.76
CA GLU A 102 9.68 -2.61 -0.62
C GLU A 102 10.08 -1.24 -0.10
N GLY A 103 10.28 -1.20 1.21
CA GLY A 103 10.72 0.01 1.88
C GLY A 103 11.44 -0.31 3.18
N SER A 104 12.09 0.70 3.73
CA SER A 104 12.77 0.58 5.00
C SER A 104 12.57 1.84 5.81
N THR A 105 12.74 1.71 7.13
CA THR A 105 12.65 2.83 8.06
C THR A 105 14.00 3.04 8.75
N THR A 106 14.25 4.26 9.21
CA THR A 106 15.46 4.55 9.96
C THR A 106 15.36 4.07 11.41
N GLU A 107 14.16 3.99 11.94
CA GLU A 107 13.88 3.48 13.27
C GLU A 107 13.04 2.22 13.19
N GLU A 108 13.23 1.31 14.15
CA GLU A 108 12.42 0.10 14.21
C GLU A 108 10.96 0.45 14.54
N PHE A 109 10.05 -0.32 13.98
CA PHE A 109 8.62 -0.19 14.22
C PHE A 109 8.01 -1.53 14.63
N ASP A 110 6.92 -1.48 15.37
CA ASP A 110 6.18 -2.68 15.75
C ASP A 110 4.70 -2.62 15.38
N GLN A 111 4.29 -1.55 14.72
CA GLN A 111 2.91 -1.41 14.28
C GLN A 111 2.89 -0.79 12.89
N VAL A 112 2.05 -1.33 12.02
CA VAL A 112 2.00 -0.90 10.62
C VAL A 112 0.58 -1.01 10.07
N ALA A 113 0.25 -0.11 9.15
CA ALA A 113 -0.94 -0.21 8.32
C ALA A 113 -0.53 0.08 6.88
N VAL A 114 -1.30 -0.43 5.92
CA VAL A 114 -1.04 -0.26 4.49
C VAL A 114 -2.24 0.42 3.85
N LYS A 115 -1.95 1.36 2.97
CA LYS A 115 -2.95 2.04 2.15
C LYS A 115 -2.62 1.81 0.68
N VAL A 116 -3.64 1.49 -0.10
CA VAL A 116 -3.52 1.31 -1.54
C VAL A 116 -4.43 2.32 -2.23
N LEU A 117 -3.86 3.08 -3.16
CA LEU A 117 -4.59 4.01 -3.99
C LEU A 117 -4.75 3.44 -5.39
N PHE A 118 -5.98 3.42 -5.88
CA PHE A 118 -6.31 3.00 -7.23
C PHE A 118 -6.63 4.26 -8.03
N LYS A 119 -5.80 4.57 -9.00
CA LYS A 119 -5.93 5.80 -9.79
C LYS A 119 -6.29 5.49 -11.23
N SER A 120 -7.13 6.35 -11.82
CA SER A 120 -7.47 6.23 -13.23
C SER A 120 -7.89 7.60 -13.76
N SER A 121 -7.33 7.97 -14.91
CA SER A 121 -7.76 9.15 -15.66
C SER A 121 -8.87 8.79 -16.66
N ASN A 122 -9.23 7.51 -16.77
CA ASN A 122 -10.31 7.03 -17.64
C ASN A 122 -11.26 6.19 -16.80
N LYS A 123 -12.49 6.67 -16.62
CA LYS A 123 -13.50 6.02 -15.77
C LYS A 123 -13.92 4.63 -16.25
N ALA A 124 -13.63 4.30 -17.51
CA ALA A 124 -13.94 2.97 -18.06
C ALA A 124 -12.96 1.90 -17.56
N PHE A 125 -11.80 2.29 -17.02
CA PHE A 125 -10.78 1.38 -16.56
C PHE A 125 -10.41 1.67 -15.13
N VAL A 126 -10.43 0.65 -14.28
CA VAL A 126 -10.02 0.74 -12.88
C VAL A 126 -9.05 -0.39 -12.58
N PRO A 127 -7.92 -0.10 -11.93
CA PRO A 127 -7.00 -1.17 -11.55
C PRO A 127 -7.57 -1.98 -10.39
N GLU A 128 -7.07 -3.20 -10.21
CA GLU A 128 -7.52 -4.09 -9.15
C GLU A 128 -6.34 -4.75 -8.47
N ILE A 129 -6.54 -5.13 -7.22
CA ILE A 129 -5.54 -5.83 -6.42
C ILE A 129 -6.22 -6.91 -5.60
N LYS A 130 -5.52 -8.02 -5.39
CA LYS A 130 -5.97 -9.11 -4.51
C LYS A 130 -4.77 -9.77 -3.84
N ASN A 131 -5.03 -10.58 -2.84
CA ASN A 131 -4.00 -11.34 -2.12
C ASN A 131 -2.90 -10.45 -1.54
N LEU A 132 -3.30 -9.36 -0.88
CA LEU A 132 -2.36 -8.44 -0.24
C LEU A 132 -1.66 -9.13 0.92
N ARG A 133 -0.33 -9.12 0.92
CA ARG A 133 0.50 -9.73 1.95
C ARG A 133 1.59 -8.76 2.35
N VAL A 134 1.94 -8.75 3.62
CA VAL A 134 2.99 -7.88 4.14
C VAL A 134 3.97 -8.71 4.97
N ILE A 135 5.26 -8.58 4.68
CA ILE A 135 6.32 -9.18 5.47
C ILE A 135 7.16 -8.05 6.04
N ALA A 136 7.25 -8.00 7.37
CA ALA A 136 8.09 -7.05 8.07
C ALA A 136 9.25 -7.80 8.71
N SER A 137 10.47 -7.26 8.60
CA SER A 137 11.69 -7.92 9.08
C SER A 137 12.76 -6.90 9.45
N LEU A 138 13.79 -7.37 10.12
CA LEU A 138 15.01 -6.61 10.38
C LEU A 138 16.04 -6.87 9.28
#